data_e50fadb616379ab3c8b155cdfc356b6f
#
_entry.id   e50fadb616379ab3c8b155cdfc356b6f
#
_cell.length_a   1.000
_cell.length_b   1.000
_cell.length_c   1.000
_cell.angle_alpha   90.00
_cell.angle_beta   90.00
_cell.angle_gamma   90.00
#
_symmetry.space_group_name_H-M   'P 1'
#
loop_
_entity.id
_entity.type
_entity.pdbx_description
1 polymer ?
#
loop_
_entity_poly.entity_id
_entity_poly.type
_entity_poly.pdbx_seq_one_letter_code
_entity_poly.pdbx_strand_id
1 'polypeptide(L)'
;MSKSKLRGIQLSFSNTQKLRLEKALEQLESISSKLNSNATVIVADTIPVDEDAALKGHGTLDMGRNVIATVCGVVERVNKLVYVRSLRARYKPEIGDIIVGRVIEVAPKRWRLEINFSQDAVLMLSSMNLPDGIQRRRTAIDELNMRTIFVENDVICAEVRGFQNDGSLHLQARSQKYGKLENGKLLKIPPYLVKRRKQHFHHLDQYGVDLIFGCNGFIWVGEHVDVKDATVEDQVNKSDPQNTDSAILQGSSEEPTSTSLEIRQYICRIANAITVFAALGFMVNLEAVTETVTLSLSLNLGVHEMLEAEFHVQVAEQEVERRSKSTRRK
;
A
#
# COMPACT_ATOMS: atom_id res chain seq x y z
N MET A 1 12.45 25.29 -9.64
CA MET A 1 12.69 23.84 -9.70
C MET A 1 13.18 23.36 -8.33
N SER A 2 12.27 23.02 -7.46
CA SER A 2 12.60 22.52 -6.12
C SER A 2 12.95 21.03 -6.23
N LYS A 3 14.22 20.68 -6.02
CA LYS A 3 14.66 19.29 -5.79
C LYS A 3 14.01 18.84 -4.49
N SER A 4 12.94 18.06 -4.58
CA SER A 4 12.45 17.32 -3.43
C SER A 4 13.59 16.41 -2.96
N LYS A 5 14.31 16.83 -1.96
CA LYS A 5 15.21 15.98 -1.20
C LYS A 5 14.31 14.90 -0.56
N LEU A 6 14.17 13.76 -1.23
CA LEU A 6 13.93 12.52 -0.50
C LEU A 6 14.98 12.52 0.62
N ARG A 7 14.55 12.62 1.86
CA ARG A 7 15.40 12.33 3.01
C ARG A 7 15.68 10.83 2.96
N GLY A 8 16.53 10.43 2.00
CA GLY A 8 17.10 9.12 1.98
C GLY A 8 17.95 9.00 3.25
N ILE A 9 17.81 7.90 3.94
CA ILE A 9 18.72 7.50 5.00
C ILE A 9 20.11 7.60 4.38
N GLN A 10 20.95 8.49 4.90
CA GLN A 10 22.34 8.56 4.47
C GLN A 10 23.06 7.35 5.05
N LEU A 11 23.15 6.29 4.26
CA LEU A 11 23.87 5.09 4.63
C LEU A 11 25.37 5.37 4.57
N SER A 12 26.02 5.41 5.72
CA SER A 12 27.48 5.49 5.82
C SER A 12 28.06 4.09 5.74
N PHE A 13 28.27 3.58 4.52
CA PHE A 13 28.91 2.29 4.31
C PHE A 13 30.43 2.39 4.51
N SER A 14 31.01 1.40 5.18
CA SER A 14 32.44 1.14 5.08
C SER A 14 32.82 0.67 3.67
N ASN A 15 34.09 0.78 3.28
CA ASN A 15 34.51 0.35 1.94
C ASN A 15 34.24 -1.14 1.67
N THR A 16 34.41 -1.97 2.69
CA THR A 16 34.06 -3.41 2.58
C THR A 16 32.58 -3.67 2.40
N GLN A 17 31.73 -2.93 3.09
CA GLN A 17 30.28 -3.02 2.93
C GLN A 17 29.81 -2.54 1.55
N LYS A 18 30.40 -1.44 1.03
CA LYS A 18 30.14 -0.96 -0.33
C LYS A 18 30.44 -2.05 -1.36
N LEU A 19 31.62 -2.64 -1.29
CA LEU A 19 32.04 -3.69 -2.22
C LEU A 19 31.11 -4.92 -2.15
N ARG A 20 30.70 -5.33 -0.95
CA ARG A 20 29.75 -6.44 -0.78
C ARG A 20 28.37 -6.10 -1.36
N LEU A 21 27.88 -4.89 -1.12
CA LEU A 21 26.59 -4.43 -1.67
C LEU A 21 26.66 -4.33 -3.19
N GLU A 22 27.70 -3.75 -3.77
CA GLU A 22 27.88 -3.66 -5.23
C GLU A 22 27.91 -5.05 -5.88
N LYS A 23 28.67 -5.98 -5.29
CA LYS A 23 28.70 -7.37 -5.76
C LYS A 23 27.33 -8.06 -5.67
N ALA A 24 26.57 -7.84 -4.59
CA ALA A 24 25.23 -8.39 -4.45
C ALA A 24 24.27 -7.80 -5.49
N LEU A 25 24.33 -6.49 -5.75
CA LEU A 25 23.52 -5.82 -6.75
C LEU A 25 23.86 -6.32 -8.17
N GLU A 26 25.13 -6.47 -8.51
CA GLU A 26 25.58 -7.03 -9.79
C GLU A 26 25.08 -8.47 -9.99
N GLN A 27 25.12 -9.29 -8.95
CA GLN A 27 24.55 -10.63 -9.00
C GLN A 27 23.03 -10.61 -9.22
N LEU A 28 22.29 -9.69 -8.58
CA LEU A 28 20.86 -9.52 -8.78
C LEU A 28 20.53 -9.10 -10.22
N GLU A 29 21.33 -8.18 -10.79
CA GLU A 29 21.19 -7.76 -12.18
C GLU A 29 21.48 -8.92 -13.14
N SER A 30 22.52 -9.71 -12.90
CA SER A 30 22.85 -10.87 -13.74
C SER A 30 21.75 -11.95 -13.72
N ILE A 31 21.13 -12.19 -12.58
CA ILE A 31 19.99 -13.12 -12.45
C ILE A 31 18.75 -12.54 -13.17
N SER A 32 18.51 -11.24 -13.05
CA SER A 32 17.40 -10.58 -13.73
C SER A 32 17.59 -10.58 -15.25
N SER A 33 18.79 -10.33 -15.75
CA SER A 33 19.10 -10.32 -17.18
C SER A 33 18.96 -11.70 -17.82
N LYS A 34 19.34 -12.77 -17.12
CA LYS A 34 19.14 -14.16 -17.60
C LYS A 34 17.66 -14.52 -17.75
N LEU A 35 16.79 -13.97 -16.89
CA LEU A 35 15.35 -14.20 -16.94
C LEU A 35 14.65 -13.34 -18.01
N ASN A 36 15.24 -12.21 -18.41
CA ASN A 36 14.60 -11.16 -19.20
C ASN A 36 15.48 -10.65 -20.36
N SER A 37 16.28 -11.50 -20.99
CA SER A 37 17.29 -11.09 -21.98
C SER A 37 16.78 -10.27 -23.18
N ASN A 38 15.45 -10.19 -23.43
CA ASN A 38 14.83 -9.37 -24.48
C ASN A 38 13.64 -8.55 -23.94
N ALA A 39 13.65 -8.20 -22.69
CA ALA A 39 12.45 -7.68 -22.03
C ALA A 39 12.46 -6.17 -21.83
N THR A 40 13.52 -5.44 -22.18
CA THR A 40 13.53 -3.97 -22.10
C THR A 40 12.93 -3.38 -23.36
N VAL A 41 11.97 -2.46 -23.16
CA VAL A 41 11.27 -1.77 -24.25
C VAL A 41 11.25 -0.26 -24.00
N ILE A 42 11.27 0.50 -25.07
CA ILE A 42 10.99 1.92 -25.08
C ILE A 42 9.58 2.19 -25.63
N VAL A 43 9.11 3.44 -25.51
CA VAL A 43 7.81 3.83 -26.07
C VAL A 43 7.78 3.59 -27.57
N ALA A 44 6.69 3.02 -28.04
CA ALA A 44 6.43 2.60 -29.43
C ALA A 44 7.14 1.32 -29.89
N ASP A 45 7.93 0.64 -29.06
CA ASP A 45 8.46 -0.67 -29.41
C ASP A 45 7.34 -1.72 -29.52
N THR A 46 7.45 -2.57 -30.53
CA THR A 46 6.57 -3.72 -30.69
C THR A 46 7.00 -4.85 -29.76
N ILE A 47 6.06 -5.32 -28.96
CA ILE A 47 6.28 -6.47 -28.08
C ILE A 47 5.85 -7.73 -28.85
N PRO A 48 6.76 -8.67 -29.11
CA PRO A 48 6.39 -9.92 -29.77
C PRO A 48 5.46 -10.73 -28.87
N VAL A 49 4.26 -11.01 -29.36
CA VAL A 49 3.23 -11.76 -28.64
C VAL A 49 2.61 -12.76 -29.59
N ASP A 50 2.33 -13.97 -29.10
CA ASP A 50 1.58 -14.96 -29.87
C ASP A 50 0.13 -14.46 -30.08
N GLU A 51 -0.28 -14.35 -31.33
CA GLU A 51 -1.42 -13.55 -31.79
C GLU A 51 -2.79 -13.94 -31.17
N ASP A 52 -2.97 -15.17 -30.70
CA ASP A 52 -4.30 -15.69 -30.39
C ASP A 52 -4.71 -15.66 -28.89
N ALA A 53 -3.85 -15.24 -27.99
CA ALA A 53 -4.13 -15.46 -26.57
C ALA A 53 -3.62 -14.41 -25.58
N ALA A 54 -2.96 -13.34 -26.01
CA ALA A 54 -2.39 -12.40 -25.06
C ALA A 54 -3.39 -11.35 -24.57
N LEU A 55 -3.49 -11.27 -23.23
CA LEU A 55 -4.23 -10.22 -22.58
C LEU A 55 -3.33 -9.00 -22.36
N LYS A 56 -3.82 -7.83 -22.70
CA LYS A 56 -3.12 -6.56 -22.54
C LYS A 56 -3.19 -6.08 -21.12
N GLY A 57 -2.03 -5.71 -20.59
CA GLY A 57 -1.90 -5.12 -19.27
C GLY A 57 -1.44 -3.67 -19.31
N HIS A 58 -1.02 -3.16 -18.16
CA HIS A 58 -0.50 -1.80 -18.05
C HIS A 58 0.70 -1.56 -18.95
N GLY A 59 0.78 -0.34 -19.50
CA GLY A 59 1.91 0.05 -20.36
C GLY A 59 1.91 -0.59 -21.72
N THR A 60 0.81 -1.23 -22.16
CA THR A 60 0.67 -1.82 -23.49
C THR A 60 -0.56 -1.27 -24.21
N LEU A 61 -0.45 -1.07 -25.49
CA LEU A 61 -1.53 -0.66 -26.40
C LEU A 61 -1.62 -1.66 -27.56
N ASP A 62 -2.84 -1.94 -27.99
CA ASP A 62 -3.09 -2.76 -29.18
C ASP A 62 -3.23 -1.87 -30.42
N MET A 63 -2.47 -2.19 -31.43
CA MET A 63 -2.62 -1.61 -32.75
C MET A 63 -2.91 -2.72 -33.78
N GLY A 64 -4.05 -3.38 -33.65
CA GLY A 64 -4.50 -4.43 -34.55
C GLY A 64 -3.81 -5.77 -34.27
N ARG A 65 -2.73 -6.10 -34.95
CA ARG A 65 -1.98 -7.35 -34.76
C ARG A 65 -0.80 -7.25 -33.80
N ASN A 66 -0.38 -6.03 -33.46
CA ASN A 66 0.83 -5.81 -32.69
C ASN A 66 0.49 -5.17 -31.33
N VAL A 67 1.12 -5.66 -30.28
CA VAL A 67 1.11 -5.02 -28.97
C VAL A 67 2.29 -4.06 -28.89
N ILE A 68 2.02 -2.78 -28.61
CA ILE A 68 3.02 -1.73 -28.56
C ILE A 68 3.20 -1.27 -27.13
N ALA A 69 4.45 -1.01 -26.73
CA ALA A 69 4.77 -0.43 -25.43
C ALA A 69 4.41 1.08 -25.39
N THR A 70 3.64 1.49 -24.40
CA THR A 70 3.31 2.91 -24.15
C THR A 70 4.20 3.55 -23.10
N VAL A 71 5.02 2.75 -22.42
CA VAL A 71 5.90 3.17 -21.32
C VAL A 71 7.26 2.49 -21.49
N CYS A 72 8.33 3.22 -21.18
CA CYS A 72 9.67 2.62 -21.12
C CYS A 72 9.80 1.75 -19.86
N GLY A 73 10.28 0.53 -20.04
CA GLY A 73 10.40 -0.38 -18.90
C GLY A 73 10.81 -1.79 -19.28
N VAL A 74 10.43 -2.72 -18.43
CA VAL A 74 10.66 -4.15 -18.61
C VAL A 74 9.33 -4.84 -18.88
N VAL A 75 9.27 -5.62 -19.97
CA VAL A 75 8.11 -6.45 -20.28
C VAL A 75 8.06 -7.61 -19.30
N GLU A 76 6.96 -7.73 -18.60
CA GLU A 76 6.67 -8.87 -17.75
C GLU A 76 5.48 -9.64 -18.32
N ARG A 77 5.55 -10.97 -18.26
CA ARG A 77 4.48 -11.86 -18.70
C ARG A 77 4.05 -12.73 -17.53
N VAL A 78 2.75 -12.75 -17.29
CA VAL A 78 2.15 -13.62 -16.28
C VAL A 78 1.02 -14.38 -16.96
N ASN A 79 1.26 -15.65 -17.26
CA ASN A 79 0.38 -16.45 -18.10
C ASN A 79 0.15 -15.76 -19.46
N LYS A 80 -1.10 -15.42 -19.75
CA LYS A 80 -1.49 -14.72 -20.98
C LYS A 80 -1.39 -13.19 -20.87
N LEU A 81 -1.18 -12.64 -19.68
CA LEU A 81 -1.12 -11.20 -19.45
C LEU A 81 0.27 -10.65 -19.75
N VAL A 82 0.36 -9.69 -20.66
CA VAL A 82 1.59 -8.98 -21.02
C VAL A 82 1.46 -7.53 -20.53
N TYR A 83 2.41 -7.07 -19.75
CA TYR A 83 2.44 -5.69 -19.26
C TYR A 83 3.88 -5.16 -19.21
N VAL A 84 4.02 -3.84 -19.26
CA VAL A 84 5.31 -3.15 -19.14
C VAL A 84 5.42 -2.54 -17.76
N ARG A 85 6.41 -3.00 -17.00
CA ARG A 85 6.75 -2.40 -15.71
C ARG A 85 7.75 -1.27 -15.91
N SER A 86 7.32 -0.05 -15.66
CA SER A 86 8.21 1.11 -15.74
C SER A 86 9.28 1.07 -14.65
N LEU A 87 10.51 1.46 -14.99
CA LEU A 87 11.65 1.43 -14.07
C LEU A 87 11.55 2.50 -12.99
N ARG A 88 11.17 3.72 -13.37
CA ARG A 88 10.98 4.86 -12.43
C ARG A 88 9.84 5.74 -12.94
N ALA A 89 8.61 5.40 -12.59
CA ALA A 89 7.46 6.22 -12.93
C ALA A 89 6.85 6.86 -11.67
N ARG A 90 6.25 8.02 -11.87
CA ARG A 90 5.32 8.57 -10.90
C ARG A 90 4.05 7.73 -10.88
N TYR A 91 3.33 7.77 -9.78
CA TYR A 91 2.03 7.12 -9.70
C TYR A 91 1.10 7.72 -10.76
N LYS A 92 0.45 6.86 -11.51
CA LYS A 92 -0.62 7.20 -12.44
C LYS A 92 -1.86 6.43 -11.99
N PRO A 93 -2.88 7.14 -11.50
CA PRO A 93 -4.10 6.50 -11.03
C PRO A 93 -4.84 5.78 -12.15
N GLU A 94 -5.36 4.61 -11.84
CA GLU A 94 -6.24 3.84 -12.71
C GLU A 94 -7.50 3.45 -11.96
N ILE A 95 -8.60 3.26 -12.68
CA ILE A 95 -9.88 2.89 -12.08
C ILE A 95 -9.74 1.51 -11.42
N GLY A 96 -10.16 1.41 -10.16
CA GLY A 96 -10.03 0.19 -9.37
C GLY A 96 -8.72 0.07 -8.58
N ASP A 97 -7.79 1.03 -8.69
CA ASP A 97 -6.59 1.04 -7.84
C ASP A 97 -6.98 1.24 -6.37
N ILE A 98 -6.43 0.40 -5.50
CA ILE A 98 -6.52 0.58 -4.06
C ILE A 98 -5.39 1.49 -3.62
N ILE A 99 -5.73 2.57 -2.95
CA ILE A 99 -4.80 3.60 -2.50
C ILE A 99 -4.98 3.89 -1.03
N VAL A 100 -3.90 4.31 -0.41
CA VAL A 100 -3.91 4.90 0.93
C VAL A 100 -3.67 6.40 0.76
N GLY A 101 -4.45 7.22 1.43
CA GLY A 101 -4.33 8.68 1.36
C GLY A 101 -4.43 9.31 2.73
N ARG A 102 -3.96 10.55 2.82
CA ARG A 102 -4.07 11.37 4.04
C ARG A 102 -5.00 12.55 3.78
N VAL A 103 -5.93 12.78 4.67
CA VAL A 103 -6.84 13.93 4.60
C VAL A 103 -6.06 15.24 4.77
N ILE A 104 -6.18 16.13 3.80
CA ILE A 104 -5.57 17.47 3.82
C ILE A 104 -6.59 18.48 4.31
N GLU A 105 -7.82 18.38 3.80
CA GLU A 105 -8.86 19.37 4.01
C GLU A 105 -10.24 18.74 4.04
N VAL A 106 -11.08 19.24 4.95
CA VAL A 106 -12.51 18.90 5.02
C VAL A 106 -13.30 20.07 4.41
N ALA A 107 -13.83 19.85 3.22
CA ALA A 107 -14.65 20.82 2.49
C ALA A 107 -16.13 20.38 2.48
N PRO A 108 -17.10 21.25 2.15
CA PRO A 108 -18.50 20.87 2.10
C PRO A 108 -18.74 19.66 1.20
N LYS A 109 -19.35 18.62 1.75
CA LYS A 109 -19.69 17.34 1.06
C LYS A 109 -18.50 16.51 0.55
N ARG A 110 -17.24 16.89 0.83
CA ARG A 110 -16.07 16.20 0.31
C ARG A 110 -14.86 16.34 1.23
N TRP A 111 -13.96 15.36 1.16
CA TRP A 111 -12.61 15.42 1.73
C TRP A 111 -11.60 15.47 0.60
N ARG A 112 -10.56 16.28 0.77
CA ARG A 112 -9.39 16.28 -0.11
C ARG A 112 -8.30 15.44 0.51
N LEU A 113 -7.70 14.55 -0.29
CA LEU A 113 -6.71 13.59 0.16
C LEU A 113 -5.41 13.74 -0.63
N GLU A 114 -4.29 13.76 0.08
CA GLU A 114 -2.96 13.56 -0.49
C GLU A 114 -2.78 12.08 -0.83
N ILE A 115 -2.48 11.77 -2.07
CA ILE A 115 -2.35 10.40 -2.57
C ILE A 115 -1.03 10.14 -3.30
N ASN A 116 -0.01 10.95 -3.08
CA ASN A 116 1.28 10.85 -3.78
C ASN A 116 1.17 10.98 -5.32
N PHE A 117 0.18 11.72 -5.79
CA PHE A 117 -0.03 12.07 -7.19
C PHE A 117 0.18 13.57 -7.38
N SER A 118 0.16 14.06 -8.63
CA SER A 118 0.33 15.49 -8.95
C SER A 118 -0.83 16.37 -8.47
N GLN A 119 -2.00 15.77 -8.33
CA GLN A 119 -3.23 16.42 -7.85
C GLN A 119 -3.77 15.66 -6.64
N ASP A 120 -4.47 16.38 -5.76
CA ASP A 120 -5.17 15.79 -4.65
C ASP A 120 -6.40 15.04 -5.13
N ALA A 121 -6.73 13.95 -4.47
CA ALA A 121 -7.93 13.21 -4.76
C ALA A 121 -9.11 13.71 -3.91
N VAL A 122 -10.31 13.48 -4.41
CA VAL A 122 -11.57 13.88 -3.78
C VAL A 122 -12.37 12.66 -3.37
N LEU A 123 -12.68 12.54 -2.09
CA LEU A 123 -13.63 11.57 -1.56
C LEU A 123 -14.94 12.30 -1.23
N MET A 124 -16.01 11.97 -1.94
CA MET A 124 -17.34 12.56 -1.71
C MET A 124 -18.04 11.85 -0.56
N LEU A 125 -18.77 12.57 0.27
CA LEU A 125 -19.61 12.02 1.34
C LEU A 125 -20.61 10.98 0.81
N SER A 126 -21.09 11.13 -0.43
CA SER A 126 -21.97 10.17 -1.10
C SER A 126 -21.26 8.90 -1.60
N SER A 127 -19.92 8.90 -1.66
CA SER A 127 -19.13 7.80 -2.21
C SER A 127 -18.54 6.89 -1.13
N MET A 128 -18.94 7.07 0.12
CA MET A 128 -18.50 6.25 1.25
C MET A 128 -19.70 5.67 2.02
N ASN A 129 -19.46 4.62 2.78
CA ASN A 129 -20.41 4.13 3.77
C ASN A 129 -20.30 4.99 5.03
N LEU A 130 -21.43 5.25 5.67
CA LEU A 130 -21.43 5.88 6.99
C LEU A 130 -20.96 4.87 8.06
N PRO A 131 -20.38 5.35 9.16
CA PRO A 131 -19.99 4.47 10.27
C PRO A 131 -21.16 3.68 10.85
N ASP A 132 -22.41 4.20 10.73
CA ASP A 132 -23.63 3.53 11.16
C ASP A 132 -23.97 2.25 10.36
N GLY A 133 -23.24 1.97 9.27
CA GLY A 133 -23.51 0.83 8.38
C GLY A 133 -24.80 0.94 7.57
N ILE A 134 -25.63 1.94 7.83
CA ILE A 134 -26.96 2.10 7.18
C ILE A 134 -26.79 2.80 5.84
N GLN A 135 -27.26 2.15 4.79
CA GLN A 135 -27.31 2.77 3.46
C GLN A 135 -28.53 3.69 3.37
N ARG A 136 -28.33 4.97 3.63
CA ARG A 136 -29.35 6.01 3.50
C ARG A 136 -28.85 7.19 2.68
N ARG A 137 -29.79 7.99 2.17
CA ARG A 137 -29.45 9.25 1.51
C ARG A 137 -28.81 10.21 2.51
N ARG A 138 -27.75 10.89 2.10
CA ARG A 138 -27.03 11.86 2.95
C ARG A 138 -27.91 13.05 3.26
N THR A 139 -27.90 13.47 4.51
CA THR A 139 -28.68 14.60 5.04
C THR A 139 -27.78 15.80 5.32
N ALA A 140 -28.37 16.97 5.54
CA ALA A 140 -27.63 18.16 5.95
C ALA A 140 -26.90 17.98 7.30
N ILE A 141 -27.43 17.12 8.17
CA ILE A 141 -26.79 16.77 9.46
C ILE A 141 -25.48 16.01 9.21
N ASP A 142 -25.48 15.06 8.24
CA ASP A 142 -24.26 14.33 7.89
C ASP A 142 -23.18 15.26 7.33
N GLU A 143 -23.59 16.33 6.61
CA GLU A 143 -22.66 17.35 6.11
C GLU A 143 -22.05 18.19 7.23
N LEU A 144 -22.80 18.48 8.28
CA LEU A 144 -22.29 19.18 9.47
C LEU A 144 -21.33 18.30 10.28
N ASN A 145 -21.60 17.00 10.32
CA ASN A 145 -20.84 16.02 11.10
C ASN A 145 -19.68 15.37 10.32
N MET A 146 -19.26 15.92 9.19
CA MET A 146 -18.16 15.36 8.40
C MET A 146 -16.86 15.20 9.19
N ARG A 147 -16.57 16.11 10.12
CA ARG A 147 -15.37 16.05 10.96
C ARG A 147 -15.42 14.97 12.05
N THR A 148 -16.60 14.42 12.37
CA THR A 148 -16.69 13.26 13.26
C THR A 148 -16.34 11.96 12.55
N ILE A 149 -16.42 11.95 11.21
CA ILE A 149 -16.08 10.79 10.38
C ILE A 149 -14.58 10.78 10.07
N PHE A 150 -14.07 11.85 9.44
CA PHE A 150 -12.65 12.02 9.15
C PHE A 150 -12.21 13.44 9.42
N VAL A 151 -11.10 13.57 10.12
CA VAL A 151 -10.45 14.84 10.46
C VAL A 151 -9.22 15.04 9.56
N GLU A 152 -8.71 16.25 9.50
CA GLU A 152 -7.47 16.58 8.82
C GLU A 152 -6.30 15.75 9.43
N ASN A 153 -5.45 15.20 8.57
CA ASN A 153 -4.35 14.27 8.85
C ASN A 153 -4.76 12.80 9.11
N ASP A 154 -6.03 12.47 9.14
CA ASP A 154 -6.44 11.07 9.16
C ASP A 154 -5.94 10.34 7.90
N VAL A 155 -5.55 9.08 8.09
CA VAL A 155 -5.17 8.19 7.00
C VAL A 155 -6.36 7.33 6.63
N ILE A 156 -6.65 7.27 5.32
CA ILE A 156 -7.82 6.57 4.80
C ILE A 156 -7.39 5.62 3.68
N CYS A 157 -7.96 4.44 3.68
CA CYS A 157 -7.90 3.53 2.54
C CYS A 157 -9.14 3.71 1.66
N ALA A 158 -8.93 3.84 0.36
CA ALA A 158 -9.99 4.03 -0.61
C ALA A 158 -9.62 3.44 -1.98
N GLU A 159 -10.61 3.32 -2.85
CA GLU A 159 -10.46 2.85 -4.21
C GLU A 159 -10.67 4.00 -5.20
N VAL A 160 -9.92 4.01 -6.29
CA VAL A 160 -10.07 4.98 -7.36
C VAL A 160 -11.33 4.67 -8.17
N ARG A 161 -12.28 5.61 -8.15
CA ARG A 161 -13.52 5.51 -8.92
C ARG A 161 -13.34 5.98 -10.37
N GLY A 162 -12.58 7.05 -10.58
CA GLY A 162 -12.33 7.61 -11.89
C GLY A 162 -12.01 9.11 -11.87
N PHE A 163 -11.81 9.65 -13.05
CA PHE A 163 -11.62 11.07 -13.24
C PHE A 163 -12.95 11.74 -13.64
N GLN A 164 -13.18 12.94 -13.16
CA GLN A 164 -14.26 13.78 -13.64
C GLN A 164 -13.82 14.63 -14.84
N ASN A 165 -14.80 15.30 -15.45
CA ASN A 165 -14.56 16.14 -16.62
C ASN A 165 -13.62 17.34 -16.34
N ASP A 166 -13.50 17.75 -15.08
CA ASP A 166 -12.57 18.77 -14.60
C ASP A 166 -11.14 18.23 -14.35
N GLY A 167 -10.93 16.94 -14.59
CA GLY A 167 -9.66 16.26 -14.34
C GLY A 167 -9.44 15.84 -12.88
N SER A 168 -10.36 16.14 -11.96
CA SER A 168 -10.25 15.74 -10.56
C SER A 168 -10.40 14.24 -10.38
N LEU A 169 -9.54 13.64 -9.55
CA LEU A 169 -9.58 12.22 -9.21
C LEU A 169 -10.59 11.97 -8.11
N HIS A 170 -11.59 11.15 -8.39
CA HIS A 170 -12.61 10.77 -7.44
C HIS A 170 -12.37 9.38 -6.86
N LEU A 171 -12.54 9.29 -5.54
CA LEU A 171 -12.40 8.07 -4.76
C LEU A 171 -13.76 7.54 -4.32
N GLN A 172 -13.77 6.26 -3.95
CA GLN A 172 -14.89 5.62 -3.29
C GLN A 172 -14.41 4.76 -2.12
N ALA A 173 -15.22 4.69 -1.05
CA ALA A 173 -14.98 3.88 0.13
C ALA A 173 -16.29 3.21 0.55
N ARG A 174 -16.81 2.31 -0.30
CA ARG A 174 -18.12 1.66 -0.11
C ARG A 174 -18.01 0.26 0.50
N SER A 175 -16.83 -0.35 0.50
CA SER A 175 -16.63 -1.63 1.16
C SER A 175 -16.23 -1.41 2.62
N GLN A 176 -16.55 -2.35 3.50
CA GLN A 176 -16.09 -2.35 4.91
C GLN A 176 -14.58 -2.39 5.06
N LYS A 177 -13.86 -2.86 4.02
CA LYS A 177 -12.38 -2.87 3.98
C LYS A 177 -11.77 -1.48 3.81
N TYR A 178 -12.56 -0.50 3.41
CA TYR A 178 -12.12 0.88 3.21
C TYR A 178 -12.59 1.75 4.37
N GLY A 179 -11.85 2.79 4.64
CA GLY A 179 -12.20 3.74 5.68
C GLY A 179 -10.96 4.26 6.41
N LYS A 180 -11.18 4.75 7.62
CA LYS A 180 -10.12 5.28 8.49
C LYS A 180 -9.19 4.16 8.95
N LEU A 181 -7.90 4.44 8.94
CA LEU A 181 -6.85 3.56 9.41
C LEU A 181 -6.29 4.13 10.71
N GLU A 182 -6.42 3.36 11.79
CA GLU A 182 -6.01 3.76 13.14
C GLU A 182 -4.90 2.83 13.67
N ASN A 183 -4.17 3.26 14.67
CA ASN A 183 -3.15 2.48 15.37
C ASN A 183 -2.05 1.91 14.46
N GLY A 184 -1.46 2.76 13.61
CA GLY A 184 -0.42 2.29 12.71
C GLY A 184 0.51 3.38 12.18
N LYS A 185 1.32 3.01 11.21
CA LYS A 185 2.32 3.86 10.58
C LYS A 185 2.11 3.93 9.06
N LEU A 186 2.02 5.15 8.55
CA LEU A 186 2.01 5.41 7.11
C LEU A 186 3.44 5.53 6.59
N LEU A 187 3.77 4.74 5.58
CA LEU A 187 5.04 4.77 4.87
C LEU A 187 4.85 5.34 3.46
N LYS A 188 5.79 6.15 3.03
CA LYS A 188 5.84 6.70 1.67
C LYS A 188 7.04 6.14 0.95
N ILE A 189 6.80 5.33 -0.06
CA ILE A 189 7.84 4.76 -0.92
C ILE A 189 7.60 5.13 -2.39
N PRO A 190 8.61 4.99 -3.27
CA PRO A 190 8.39 5.18 -4.70
C PRO A 190 7.34 4.22 -5.24
N PRO A 191 6.32 4.71 -5.98
CA PRO A 191 5.20 3.88 -6.45
C PRO A 191 5.62 2.70 -7.35
N TYR A 192 6.70 2.88 -8.11
CA TYR A 192 7.22 1.83 -9.00
C TYR A 192 7.78 0.59 -8.27
N LEU A 193 8.01 0.70 -6.95
CA LEU A 193 8.44 -0.44 -6.12
C LEU A 193 7.26 -1.27 -5.61
N VAL A 194 6.03 -0.77 -5.74
CA VAL A 194 4.82 -1.51 -5.39
C VAL A 194 4.22 -2.11 -6.66
N LYS A 195 4.12 -3.44 -6.67
CA LYS A 195 3.48 -4.14 -7.79
C LYS A 195 1.96 -4.11 -7.63
N ARG A 196 1.22 -3.73 -8.68
CA ARG A 196 -0.24 -3.90 -8.74
C ARG A 196 -0.59 -5.37 -8.65
N ARG A 197 -1.46 -5.73 -7.73
CA ARG A 197 -1.91 -7.10 -7.46
C ARG A 197 -3.41 -7.12 -7.27
N LYS A 198 -4.02 -8.30 -7.26
CA LYS A 198 -5.43 -8.46 -6.91
C LYS A 198 -5.68 -8.25 -5.41
N GLN A 199 -4.70 -8.60 -4.58
CA GLN A 199 -4.78 -8.51 -3.13
C GLN A 199 -3.81 -7.44 -2.63
N HIS A 200 -4.34 -6.45 -1.95
CA HIS A 200 -3.62 -5.33 -1.37
C HIS A 200 -3.66 -5.33 0.15
N PHE A 201 -4.65 -6.01 0.73
CA PHE A 201 -4.81 -6.19 2.16
C PHE A 201 -4.19 -7.52 2.57
N HIS A 202 -3.26 -7.47 3.50
CA HIS A 202 -2.58 -8.63 4.02
C HIS A 202 -2.63 -8.61 5.54
N HIS A 203 -3.06 -9.72 6.12
CA HIS A 203 -2.99 -9.94 7.55
C HIS A 203 -1.78 -10.82 7.87
N LEU A 204 -1.00 -10.43 8.87
CA LEU A 204 0.15 -11.16 9.36
C LEU A 204 -0.17 -11.72 10.75
N ASP A 205 -0.85 -12.89 10.78
CA ASP A 205 -1.30 -13.56 12.02
C ASP A 205 -0.17 -13.72 13.04
N GLN A 206 1.05 -14.00 12.56
CA GLN A 206 2.22 -14.20 13.42
C GLN A 206 2.61 -12.98 14.26
N TYR A 207 2.26 -11.78 13.78
CA TYR A 207 2.65 -10.52 14.39
C TYR A 207 1.45 -9.68 14.86
N GLY A 208 0.21 -10.11 14.57
CA GLY A 208 -1.01 -9.35 14.85
C GLY A 208 -1.05 -8.00 14.12
N VAL A 209 -0.52 -7.94 12.90
CA VAL A 209 -0.34 -6.69 12.14
C VAL A 209 -1.02 -6.79 10.78
N ASP A 210 -1.74 -5.73 10.42
CA ASP A 210 -2.31 -5.54 9.10
C ASP A 210 -1.39 -4.69 8.22
N LEU A 211 -1.25 -5.11 6.97
CA LEU A 211 -0.41 -4.46 5.97
C LEU A 211 -1.25 -4.15 4.73
N ILE A 212 -1.30 -2.88 4.34
CA ILE A 212 -2.02 -2.42 3.15
C ILE A 212 -1.03 -1.82 2.16
N PHE A 213 -0.90 -2.45 1.00
CA PHE A 213 -0.08 -1.94 -0.09
C PHE A 213 -0.90 -1.01 -1.00
N GLY A 214 -0.78 0.30 -0.85
CA GLY A 214 -1.38 1.25 -1.78
C GLY A 214 -0.63 1.29 -3.12
N CYS A 215 -1.35 1.23 -4.24
CA CYS A 215 -0.77 1.36 -5.59
C CYS A 215 -0.02 2.68 -5.80
N ASN A 216 -0.36 3.69 -5.01
CA ASN A 216 0.26 5.02 -5.04
C ASN A 216 1.61 5.12 -4.30
N GLY A 217 2.09 4.01 -3.72
CA GLY A 217 3.33 3.98 -2.95
C GLY A 217 3.18 4.39 -1.49
N PHE A 218 1.97 4.66 -1.03
CA PHE A 218 1.67 4.74 0.40
C PHE A 218 1.37 3.33 0.91
N ILE A 219 2.06 2.93 1.96
CA ILE A 219 1.87 1.63 2.61
C ILE A 219 1.47 1.89 4.05
N TRP A 220 0.41 1.24 4.49
CA TRP A 220 -0.02 1.26 5.86
C TRP A 220 0.38 -0.01 6.59
N VAL A 221 0.92 0.16 7.78
CA VAL A 221 1.27 -0.93 8.70
C VAL A 221 0.62 -0.61 10.03
N GLY A 222 -0.34 -1.40 10.45
CA GLY A 222 -1.10 -1.12 11.67
C GLY A 222 -1.46 -2.38 12.45
N GLU A 223 -1.97 -2.19 13.64
CA GLU A 223 -2.53 -3.25 14.47
C GLU A 223 -3.73 -3.87 13.79
N HIS A 224 -3.88 -5.19 13.92
CA HIS A 224 -5.08 -5.86 13.46
C HIS A 224 -6.26 -5.50 14.36
N VAL A 225 -7.32 -4.98 13.75
CA VAL A 225 -8.58 -4.74 14.42
C VAL A 225 -9.59 -5.72 13.87
N ASP A 226 -10.00 -6.69 14.69
CA ASP A 226 -11.12 -7.55 14.35
C ASP A 226 -12.36 -6.67 14.10
N VAL A 227 -12.78 -6.60 12.87
CA VAL A 227 -14.10 -6.06 12.53
C VAL A 227 -15.11 -7.04 13.12
N LYS A 228 -15.55 -6.78 14.35
CA LYS A 228 -16.70 -7.49 14.90
C LYS A 228 -17.82 -7.26 13.92
N ASP A 229 -18.21 -8.31 13.23
CA ASP A 229 -19.46 -8.34 12.48
C ASP A 229 -20.55 -7.93 13.46
N ALA A 230 -21.01 -6.69 13.34
CA ALA A 230 -22.21 -6.24 13.99
C ALA A 230 -23.39 -6.93 13.27
N THR A 231 -23.48 -8.24 13.43
CA THR A 231 -24.70 -8.97 13.26
C THR A 231 -25.62 -8.49 14.38
N VAL A 232 -26.47 -7.55 14.02
CA VAL A 232 -27.64 -7.19 14.80
C VAL A 232 -28.47 -8.46 14.90
N GLU A 233 -28.22 -9.25 15.93
CA GLU A 233 -29.20 -10.22 16.39
C GLU A 233 -30.36 -9.41 16.94
N ASP A 234 -31.44 -9.37 16.14
CA ASP A 234 -32.76 -8.97 16.55
C ASP A 234 -33.19 -9.78 17.77
N GLN A 235 -32.89 -9.28 18.95
CA GLN A 235 -33.62 -9.68 20.16
C GLN A 235 -34.87 -8.81 20.26
N VAL A 236 -35.89 -9.24 19.52
CA VAL A 236 -37.27 -8.96 19.86
C VAL A 236 -37.56 -9.63 21.22
N ASN A 237 -37.44 -8.88 22.30
CA ASN A 237 -38.09 -9.25 23.56
C ASN A 237 -38.99 -8.11 24.02
N LYS A 238 -40.27 -8.48 23.98
CA LYS A 238 -41.39 -7.79 24.59
C LYS A 238 -41.12 -7.50 26.07
N SER A 239 -41.56 -6.38 26.51
CA SER A 239 -42.48 -6.12 27.64
C SER A 239 -42.13 -4.85 28.42
N ASP A 240 -43.12 -4.03 28.41
CA ASP A 240 -43.70 -3.14 29.43
C ASP A 240 -43.01 -1.83 29.80
N PRO A 241 -43.82 -0.76 29.73
CA PRO A 241 -43.44 0.58 30.15
C PRO A 241 -43.82 0.83 31.59
N GLN A 242 -42.86 1.02 32.46
CA GLN A 242 -43.02 1.83 33.70
C GLN A 242 -41.73 1.77 34.52
N ASN A 243 -40.97 2.81 34.54
CA ASN A 243 -40.60 3.61 35.70
C ASN A 243 -39.53 4.65 35.35
N THR A 244 -39.91 5.84 35.70
CA THR A 244 -39.18 7.09 35.76
C THR A 244 -37.92 7.04 36.60
N ASP A 245 -37.00 7.92 36.19
CA ASP A 245 -36.03 8.72 36.95
C ASP A 245 -34.65 8.15 37.28
N SER A 246 -33.71 8.98 36.82
CA SER A 246 -32.35 9.14 37.35
C SER A 246 -31.34 8.00 37.06
N ALA A 247 -30.75 8.02 35.89
CA ALA A 247 -29.38 7.56 35.73
C ALA A 247 -28.59 8.60 34.93
N ILE A 248 -27.89 9.38 35.69
CA ILE A 248 -26.83 10.31 35.36
C ILE A 248 -25.86 9.68 34.37
N LEU A 249 -25.62 10.41 33.28
CA LEU A 249 -24.41 10.46 32.49
C LEU A 249 -23.20 9.74 33.11
N GLN A 250 -23.02 8.48 32.77
CA GLN A 250 -21.71 7.87 32.73
C GLN A 250 -21.34 7.74 31.26
N GLY A 251 -20.72 8.80 30.73
CA GLY A 251 -19.92 8.70 29.55
C GLY A 251 -18.84 7.65 29.83
N SER A 252 -18.98 6.49 29.27
CA SER A 252 -17.87 5.57 29.11
C SER A 252 -16.85 6.28 28.20
N SER A 253 -15.90 6.98 28.83
CA SER A 253 -14.64 7.31 28.19
C SER A 253 -13.97 5.97 27.93
N GLU A 254 -14.20 5.41 26.74
CA GLU A 254 -13.34 4.38 26.21
C GLU A 254 -11.95 5.03 26.11
N GLU A 255 -11.10 4.74 27.11
CA GLU A 255 -9.68 5.04 26.99
C GLU A 255 -9.21 4.37 25.70
N PRO A 256 -8.47 5.09 24.83
CA PRO A 256 -7.94 4.51 23.62
C PRO A 256 -7.09 3.30 24.03
N THR A 257 -7.55 2.11 23.67
CA THR A 257 -6.87 0.85 23.95
C THR A 257 -5.46 0.97 23.38
N SER A 258 -4.48 1.18 24.27
CA SER A 258 -3.10 1.38 23.82
C SER A 258 -2.60 0.06 23.25
N THR A 259 -2.23 0.08 21.97
CA THR A 259 -1.55 -1.03 21.29
C THR A 259 -0.45 -1.63 22.15
N SER A 260 -0.37 -2.95 22.25
CA SER A 260 0.65 -3.62 23.07
C SER A 260 2.06 -3.24 22.60
N LEU A 261 3.02 -3.22 23.52
CA LEU A 261 4.41 -2.87 23.20
C LEU A 261 5.00 -3.79 22.13
N GLU A 262 4.66 -5.06 22.18
CA GLU A 262 5.13 -6.07 21.22
C GLU A 262 4.63 -5.80 19.81
N ILE A 263 3.32 -5.53 19.66
CA ILE A 263 2.73 -5.21 18.36
C ILE A 263 3.35 -3.93 17.80
N ARG A 264 3.60 -2.89 18.63
CA ARG A 264 4.29 -1.67 18.18
C ARG A 264 5.70 -1.95 17.69
N GLN A 265 6.44 -2.84 18.35
CA GLN A 265 7.77 -3.26 17.89
C GLN A 265 7.69 -3.97 16.53
N TYR A 266 6.70 -4.86 16.32
CA TYR A 266 6.50 -5.51 15.02
C TYR A 266 6.09 -4.53 13.93
N ILE A 267 5.19 -3.59 14.21
CA ILE A 267 4.86 -2.50 13.27
C ILE A 267 6.12 -1.74 12.86
N CYS A 268 6.97 -1.38 13.82
CA CYS A 268 8.22 -0.70 13.53
C CYS A 268 9.21 -1.56 12.74
N ARG A 269 9.35 -2.86 13.05
CA ARG A 269 10.21 -3.79 12.31
C ARG A 269 9.76 -3.95 10.85
N ILE A 270 8.46 -4.16 10.63
CA ILE A 270 7.89 -4.28 9.28
C ILE A 270 8.08 -2.97 8.51
N ALA A 271 7.82 -1.83 9.16
CA ALA A 271 8.02 -0.52 8.56
C ALA A 271 9.49 -0.28 8.16
N ASN A 272 10.44 -0.67 9.00
CA ASN A 272 11.86 -0.57 8.71
C ASN A 272 12.29 -1.53 7.60
N ALA A 273 11.80 -2.77 7.58
CA ALA A 273 12.04 -3.71 6.48
C ALA A 273 11.59 -3.11 5.14
N ILE A 274 10.39 -2.54 5.05
CA ILE A 274 9.89 -1.87 3.84
C ILE A 274 10.79 -0.68 3.46
N THR A 275 11.25 0.09 4.44
CA THR A 275 12.13 1.24 4.21
C THR A 275 13.50 0.79 3.66
N VAL A 276 14.04 -0.31 4.15
CA VAL A 276 15.29 -0.92 3.64
C VAL A 276 15.12 -1.35 2.19
N PHE A 277 14.02 -2.04 1.85
CA PHE A 277 13.72 -2.41 0.47
C PHE A 277 13.62 -1.17 -0.45
N ALA A 278 12.96 -0.13 0.02
CA ALA A 278 12.84 1.12 -0.74
C ALA A 278 14.19 1.82 -0.94
N ALA A 279 15.07 1.80 0.07
CA ALA A 279 16.42 2.37 0.00
C ALA A 279 17.30 1.60 -0.99
N LEU A 280 17.20 0.27 -1.02
CA LEU A 280 17.93 -0.60 -1.96
C LEU A 280 17.29 -0.60 -3.37
N GLY A 281 16.11 -0.01 -3.54
CA GLY A 281 15.41 0.01 -4.82
C GLY A 281 14.78 -1.34 -5.21
N PHE A 282 14.54 -2.21 -4.26
CA PHE A 282 13.90 -3.51 -4.50
C PHE A 282 12.39 -3.39 -4.51
N MET A 283 11.74 -4.24 -5.30
CA MET A 283 10.29 -4.35 -5.29
C MET A 283 9.81 -4.92 -3.95
N VAL A 284 8.84 -4.23 -3.36
CA VAL A 284 8.27 -4.65 -2.07
C VAL A 284 7.25 -5.76 -2.30
N ASN A 285 7.51 -6.91 -1.71
CA ASN A 285 6.65 -8.09 -1.70
C ASN A 285 6.41 -8.54 -0.26
N LEU A 286 5.24 -9.08 0.03
CA LEU A 286 4.91 -9.59 1.36
C LEU A 286 5.94 -10.61 1.84
N GLU A 287 6.24 -11.63 1.03
CA GLU A 287 7.20 -12.69 1.35
C GLU A 287 8.59 -12.13 1.68
N ALA A 288 9.09 -11.19 0.87
CA ALA A 288 10.37 -10.58 1.10
C ALA A 288 10.41 -9.74 2.39
N VAL A 289 9.32 -9.04 2.70
CA VAL A 289 9.20 -8.28 3.96
C VAL A 289 9.19 -9.23 5.16
N THR A 290 8.40 -10.30 5.13
CA THR A 290 8.33 -11.28 6.22
C THR A 290 9.67 -12.00 6.44
N GLU A 291 10.35 -12.41 5.37
CA GLU A 291 11.70 -12.99 5.44
C GLU A 291 12.72 -12.03 6.07
N THR A 292 12.64 -10.74 5.73
CA THR A 292 13.55 -9.71 6.30
C THR A 292 13.26 -9.47 7.78
N VAL A 293 12.00 -9.47 8.18
CA VAL A 293 11.63 -9.39 9.61
C VAL A 293 12.14 -10.62 10.36
N THR A 294 11.97 -11.81 9.80
CA THR A 294 12.50 -13.06 10.38
C THR A 294 14.02 -13.02 10.50
N LEU A 295 14.73 -12.50 9.48
CA LEU A 295 16.17 -12.30 9.54
C LEU A 295 16.55 -11.36 10.69
N SER A 296 15.86 -10.24 10.86
CA SER A 296 16.13 -9.30 11.95
C SER A 296 15.94 -9.91 13.34
N LEU A 297 14.98 -10.82 13.47
CA LEU A 297 14.72 -11.56 14.71
C LEU A 297 15.79 -12.62 14.96
N SER A 298 16.21 -13.36 13.93
CA SER A 298 17.25 -14.39 14.05
C SER A 298 18.61 -13.81 14.46
N LEU A 299 18.88 -12.57 14.05
CA LEU A 299 20.09 -11.82 14.41
C LEU A 299 19.98 -11.07 15.75
N ASN A 300 18.83 -11.15 16.42
CA ASN A 300 18.52 -10.38 17.64
C ASN A 300 18.75 -8.87 17.51
N LEU A 301 18.53 -8.31 16.33
CA LEU A 301 18.74 -6.87 16.09
C LEU A 301 17.64 -6.04 16.75
N GLY A 302 18.04 -4.90 17.30
CA GLY A 302 17.11 -3.86 17.72
C GLY A 302 16.39 -3.21 16.53
N VAL A 303 15.23 -2.57 16.78
CA VAL A 303 14.44 -1.91 15.73
C VAL A 303 15.29 -0.84 14.99
N HIS A 304 16.16 -0.13 15.71
CA HIS A 304 17.01 0.93 15.13
C HIS A 304 18.16 0.36 14.30
N GLU A 305 18.74 -0.76 14.72
CA GLU A 305 19.86 -1.43 14.05
C GLU A 305 19.47 -1.95 12.66
N MET A 306 18.19 -2.23 12.42
CA MET A 306 17.69 -2.58 11.08
C MET A 306 17.90 -1.48 10.04
N LEU A 307 18.09 -0.24 10.44
CA LEU A 307 18.36 0.87 9.53
C LEU A 307 19.86 1.11 9.30
N GLU A 308 20.72 0.33 9.92
CA GLU A 308 22.15 0.43 9.74
C GLU A 308 22.62 -0.18 8.42
N ALA A 309 23.79 0.30 7.97
CA ALA A 309 24.37 -0.11 6.70
C ALA A 309 24.67 -1.61 6.63
N GLU A 310 24.98 -2.22 7.75
CA GLU A 310 25.27 -3.65 7.86
C GLU A 310 24.07 -4.51 7.51
N PHE A 311 22.91 -4.17 8.07
CA PHE A 311 21.68 -4.87 7.78
C PHE A 311 21.23 -4.72 6.31
N HIS A 312 21.46 -3.55 5.69
CA HIS A 312 21.18 -3.35 4.26
C HIS A 312 21.98 -4.31 3.37
N VAL A 313 23.25 -4.54 3.70
CA VAL A 313 24.07 -5.50 2.95
C VAL A 313 23.55 -6.92 3.12
N GLN A 314 23.20 -7.32 4.35
CA GLN A 314 22.63 -8.65 4.63
C GLN A 314 21.32 -8.88 3.88
N VAL A 315 20.42 -7.89 3.85
CA VAL A 315 19.16 -7.97 3.09
C VAL A 315 19.43 -8.12 1.60
N ALA A 316 20.41 -7.41 1.04
CA ALA A 316 20.78 -7.56 -0.37
C ALA A 316 21.33 -8.97 -0.67
N GLU A 317 22.18 -9.52 0.18
CA GLU A 317 22.71 -10.88 0.07
C GLU A 317 21.59 -11.93 0.16
N GLN A 318 20.66 -11.77 1.11
CA GLN A 318 19.47 -12.64 1.23
C GLN A 318 18.61 -12.61 -0.03
N GLU A 319 18.38 -11.43 -0.61
CA GLU A 319 17.59 -11.32 -1.84
C GLU A 319 18.27 -11.99 -3.04
N VAL A 320 19.60 -11.97 -3.12
CA VAL A 320 20.38 -12.75 -4.12
C VAL A 320 20.10 -14.25 -3.96
N GLU A 321 20.18 -14.77 -2.74
CA GLU A 321 19.92 -16.18 -2.48
C GLU A 321 18.48 -16.58 -2.83
N ARG A 322 17.51 -15.75 -2.43
CA ARG A 322 16.10 -15.97 -2.72
C ARG A 322 15.84 -16.07 -4.23
N ARG A 323 16.38 -15.15 -5.01
CA ARG A 323 16.23 -15.14 -6.47
C ARG A 323 16.96 -16.30 -7.12
N SER A 324 18.14 -16.67 -6.65
CA SER A 324 18.88 -17.82 -7.17
C SER A 324 18.12 -19.14 -6.94
N LYS A 325 17.48 -19.31 -5.77
CA LYS A 325 16.64 -20.49 -5.47
C LYS A 325 15.39 -20.53 -6.36
N SER A 326 14.76 -19.40 -6.63
CA SER A 326 13.60 -19.30 -7.53
C SER A 326 13.95 -19.66 -8.98
N THR A 327 15.15 -19.28 -9.45
CA THR A 327 15.61 -19.57 -10.82
C THR A 327 15.94 -21.05 -11.02
N ARG A 328 16.39 -21.76 -9.98
CA ARG A 328 16.68 -23.20 -10.05
C ARG A 328 15.42 -24.09 -10.03
N ARG A 329 14.28 -23.56 -9.61
CA ARG A 329 12.99 -24.29 -9.55
C ARG A 329 12.15 -24.14 -10.84
N LYS A 330 12.53 -23.26 -11.72
CA LYS A 330 11.94 -23.09 -13.06
C LYS A 330 12.79 -23.80 -14.12
#